data_9b5a518e4a88dad1e38497455010fd77
#
_entry.id   9b5a518e4a88dad1e38497455010fd77
#
_cell.length_a   1.000
_cell.length_b   1.000
_cell.length_c   1.000
_cell.angle_alpha   90.00
_cell.angle_beta   90.00
_cell.angle_gamma   90.00
#
_symmetry.space_group_name_H-M   'P 1'
#
loop_
_entity.id
_entity.type
_entity.pdbx_description
1 polymer ?
#
loop_
_entity_poly.entity_id
_entity_poly.type
_entity_poly.pdbx_seq_one_letter_code
_entity_poly.pdbx_strand_id
1 'polypeptide(L)'
;MKTKAAVLRGTGQDFEVTELDLDPPKAGEVLIRYVAAGLCHSDEHLRQGELLPRFPIVGGHEGAGIIEEVGAGVTRLRPGDHVICSFLPVCGHCRWCSTGKSNLCDMGMALLDGCLPDGTYRFHGGGEDFGGMCMLGTFSERAVISENSAVKVDADLPLDKVVLVGCGVPTGFGSAVHAAATEPGDTIAIYGIGGIGINAVQGAALAGARNVIAIDPLANKREAAEQFGATHSCETAEQAQELITQLTRGVGADKAIVTVGIVTSEVVTNAFDAIRKGGTVVVTGLADPAKTTIELSGAILTLFEKRIQGSLFGSGDPFHDIPRMVELYRAGDLKLDELITATYPLDQVNQGYQDLLDGKNIRGVILYDSA
;
A
#
# COMPACT_ATOMS: atom_id res chain seq x y z
N MET A 1 -5.74 -21.69 19.60
CA MET A 1 -5.76 -20.61 20.61
C MET A 1 -6.87 -19.62 20.29
N LYS A 2 -7.14 -18.62 21.15
CA LYS A 2 -8.08 -17.54 20.84
C LYS A 2 -7.34 -16.30 20.39
N THR A 3 -7.96 -15.50 19.51
CA THR A 3 -7.48 -14.18 19.08
C THR A 3 -8.65 -13.23 18.89
N LYS A 4 -8.52 -11.97 19.34
CA LYS A 4 -9.50 -10.91 19.08
C LYS A 4 -9.24 -10.34 17.69
N ALA A 5 -10.26 -10.21 16.87
CA ALA A 5 -10.15 -9.78 15.50
C ALA A 5 -11.31 -8.89 15.05
N ALA A 6 -11.05 -7.98 14.13
CA ALA A 6 -12.08 -7.20 13.45
C ALA A 6 -12.45 -7.86 12.13
N VAL A 7 -13.69 -8.30 12.02
CA VAL A 7 -14.22 -9.12 10.94
C VAL A 7 -15.20 -8.33 10.09
N LEU A 8 -15.10 -8.48 8.78
CA LEU A 8 -16.08 -8.00 7.82
C LEU A 8 -16.92 -9.18 7.32
N ARG A 9 -18.25 -9.11 7.52
CA ARG A 9 -19.16 -10.21 7.14
C ARG A 9 -19.81 -10.02 5.78
N GLY A 10 -19.77 -8.82 5.23
CA GLY A 10 -20.35 -8.51 3.94
C GLY A 10 -20.12 -7.06 3.54
N THR A 11 -20.35 -6.77 2.27
CA THR A 11 -20.25 -5.42 1.71
C THR A 11 -21.19 -4.44 2.40
N GLY A 12 -20.74 -3.22 2.64
CA GLY A 12 -21.52 -2.14 3.25
C GLY A 12 -21.70 -2.27 4.75
N GLN A 13 -21.05 -3.24 5.40
CA GLN A 13 -21.09 -3.44 6.85
C GLN A 13 -19.87 -2.83 7.55
N ASP A 14 -20.02 -2.50 8.82
CA ASP A 14 -18.91 -2.13 9.67
C ASP A 14 -18.14 -3.39 10.13
N PHE A 15 -16.86 -3.20 10.50
CA PHE A 15 -16.08 -4.24 11.13
C PHE A 15 -16.68 -4.60 12.49
N GLU A 16 -16.91 -5.90 12.70
CA GLU A 16 -17.34 -6.48 13.97
C GLU A 16 -16.09 -6.99 14.71
N VAL A 17 -15.82 -6.46 15.90
CA VAL A 17 -14.71 -6.97 16.72
C VAL A 17 -15.21 -8.14 17.55
N THR A 18 -14.62 -9.31 17.34
CA THR A 18 -15.04 -10.57 17.97
C THR A 18 -13.84 -11.46 18.29
N GLU A 19 -14.06 -12.50 19.11
CA GLU A 19 -13.05 -13.52 19.40
C GLU A 19 -13.19 -14.70 18.45
N LEU A 20 -12.09 -15.09 17.82
CA LEU A 20 -11.99 -16.23 16.91
C LEU A 20 -11.05 -17.31 17.47
N ASP A 21 -11.28 -18.55 17.05
CA ASP A 21 -10.32 -19.63 17.20
C ASP A 21 -9.24 -19.48 16.13
N LEU A 22 -7.97 -19.58 16.54
CA LEU A 22 -6.81 -19.53 15.67
C LEU A 22 -6.07 -20.86 15.71
N ASP A 23 -5.93 -21.50 14.56
CA ASP A 23 -5.15 -22.72 14.40
C ASP A 23 -3.64 -22.47 14.60
N PRO A 24 -2.86 -23.50 14.99
CA PRO A 24 -1.40 -23.41 15.03
C PRO A 24 -0.82 -23.35 13.60
N PRO A 25 0.43 -22.82 13.45
CA PRO A 25 1.08 -22.74 12.14
C PRO A 25 1.42 -24.13 11.58
N LYS A 26 1.07 -24.38 10.32
CA LYS A 26 1.48 -25.57 9.55
C LYS A 26 2.86 -25.34 8.89
N ALA A 27 3.27 -26.27 8.03
CA ALA A 27 4.54 -26.18 7.31
C ALA A 27 4.62 -24.93 6.44
N GLY A 28 5.71 -24.15 6.57
CA GLY A 28 5.93 -22.88 5.86
C GLY A 28 5.14 -21.69 6.40
N GLU A 29 4.51 -21.85 7.56
CA GLU A 29 3.71 -20.81 8.22
C GLU A 29 4.34 -20.38 9.54
N VAL A 30 3.97 -19.20 9.99
CA VAL A 30 4.41 -18.63 11.26
C VAL A 30 3.23 -18.02 12.00
N LEU A 31 3.23 -18.16 13.33
CA LEU A 31 2.34 -17.42 14.23
C LEU A 31 2.98 -16.09 14.55
N ILE A 32 2.29 -15.01 14.22
CA ILE A 32 2.70 -13.64 14.53
C ILE A 32 1.77 -13.04 15.59
N ARG A 33 2.34 -12.32 16.55
CA ARG A 33 1.64 -11.39 17.42
C ARG A 33 1.88 -10.00 16.88
N TYR A 34 0.81 -9.34 16.44
CA TYR A 34 0.91 -7.99 15.93
C TYR A 34 1.18 -6.98 17.05
N VAL A 35 1.99 -6.00 16.77
CA VAL A 35 2.25 -4.81 17.59
C VAL A 35 1.49 -3.63 17.03
N ALA A 36 1.42 -3.53 15.70
CA ALA A 36 0.71 -2.49 15.01
C ALA A 36 0.11 -2.96 13.68
N ALA A 37 -0.98 -2.32 13.25
CA ALA A 37 -1.57 -2.48 11.92
C ALA A 37 -1.94 -1.12 11.32
N GLY A 38 -1.54 -0.87 10.06
CA GLY A 38 -1.89 0.34 9.32
C GLY A 38 -3.31 0.31 8.79
N LEU A 39 -4.01 1.45 8.84
CA LEU A 39 -5.29 1.64 8.16
C LEU A 39 -5.04 2.08 6.72
N CYS A 40 -5.49 1.30 5.76
CA CYS A 40 -5.31 1.54 4.34
C CYS A 40 -6.66 1.66 3.62
N HIS A 41 -6.69 2.46 2.57
CA HIS A 41 -7.90 2.64 1.74
C HIS A 41 -8.35 1.34 1.07
N SER A 42 -7.44 0.36 0.90
CA SER A 42 -7.80 -0.94 0.31
C SER A 42 -8.76 -1.75 1.18
N ASP A 43 -8.72 -1.62 2.52
CA ASP A 43 -9.72 -2.24 3.40
C ASP A 43 -11.08 -1.54 3.27
N GLU A 44 -11.08 -0.22 3.03
CA GLU A 44 -12.31 0.52 2.75
C GLU A 44 -12.91 0.10 1.39
N HIS A 45 -12.09 -0.15 0.38
CA HIS A 45 -12.55 -0.71 -0.90
C HIS A 45 -13.22 -2.08 -0.73
N LEU A 46 -12.73 -2.91 0.19
CA LEU A 46 -13.41 -4.16 0.59
C LEU A 46 -14.77 -3.86 1.22
N ARG A 47 -14.81 -2.93 2.17
CA ARG A 47 -16.04 -2.56 2.90
C ARG A 47 -17.09 -1.98 1.95
N GLN A 48 -16.69 -1.18 0.97
CA GLN A 48 -17.60 -0.57 -0.02
C GLN A 48 -17.98 -1.53 -1.17
N GLY A 49 -17.32 -2.68 -1.32
CA GLY A 49 -17.59 -3.65 -2.38
C GLY A 49 -16.92 -3.33 -3.72
N GLU A 50 -15.91 -2.49 -3.70
CA GLU A 50 -15.05 -2.20 -4.85
C GLU A 50 -13.98 -3.27 -5.05
N LEU A 51 -13.68 -4.03 -4.00
CA LEU A 51 -12.98 -5.30 -4.03
C LEU A 51 -13.92 -6.37 -3.47
N LEU A 52 -14.00 -7.51 -4.12
CA LEU A 52 -14.94 -8.59 -3.75
C LEU A 52 -14.17 -9.77 -3.12
N PRO A 53 -13.97 -9.78 -1.81
CA PRO A 53 -13.35 -10.90 -1.14
C PRO A 53 -14.35 -12.04 -0.93
N ARG A 54 -13.82 -13.19 -0.47
CA ARG A 54 -14.66 -14.20 0.18
C ARG A 54 -14.98 -13.72 1.59
N PHE A 55 -16.27 -13.60 1.92
CA PHE A 55 -16.73 -13.31 3.28
C PHE A 55 -17.05 -14.61 4.05
N PRO A 56 -16.94 -14.63 5.40
CA PRO A 56 -16.41 -13.56 6.24
C PRO A 56 -14.87 -13.48 6.18
N ILE A 57 -14.33 -12.28 6.43
CA ILE A 57 -12.89 -12.02 6.35
C ILE A 57 -12.41 -11.15 7.53
N VAL A 58 -11.27 -11.48 8.12
CA VAL A 58 -10.53 -10.62 9.04
C VAL A 58 -9.85 -9.54 8.24
N GLY A 59 -10.10 -8.26 8.56
CA GLY A 59 -9.54 -7.13 7.84
C GLY A 59 -8.05 -6.90 8.10
N GLY A 60 -7.52 -5.90 7.41
CA GLY A 60 -6.15 -5.43 7.57
C GLY A 60 -5.11 -6.23 6.78
N HIS A 61 -4.19 -5.49 6.17
CA HIS A 61 -3.11 -6.06 5.35
C HIS A 61 -1.74 -5.35 5.54
N GLU A 62 -1.68 -4.33 6.37
CA GLU A 62 -0.44 -3.71 6.83
C GLU A 62 -0.22 -4.14 8.28
N GLY A 63 0.83 -4.88 8.56
CA GLY A 63 1.12 -5.39 9.89
C GLY A 63 2.60 -5.40 10.22
N ALA A 64 2.92 -5.14 11.48
CA ALA A 64 4.23 -5.37 12.05
C ALA A 64 4.08 -6.05 13.41
N GLY A 65 4.93 -7.01 13.70
CA GLY A 65 4.79 -7.81 14.91
C GLY A 65 6.00 -8.68 15.20
N ILE A 66 5.80 -9.59 16.13
CA ILE A 66 6.82 -10.49 16.65
C ILE A 66 6.39 -11.93 16.40
N ILE A 67 7.27 -12.74 15.85
CA ILE A 67 7.03 -14.16 15.64
C ILE A 67 6.97 -14.88 16.98
N GLU A 68 5.88 -15.58 17.26
CA GLU A 68 5.70 -16.40 18.49
C GLU A 68 6.00 -17.88 18.24
N GLU A 69 5.64 -18.42 17.06
CA GLU A 69 5.83 -19.82 16.71
C GLU A 69 6.12 -19.97 15.21
N VAL A 70 6.84 -21.02 14.84
CA VAL A 70 7.14 -21.34 13.43
C VAL A 70 6.75 -22.76 13.12
N GLY A 71 6.12 -22.96 11.96
CA GLY A 71 5.76 -24.29 11.46
C GLY A 71 6.97 -25.05 10.88
N ALA A 72 6.72 -26.30 10.53
CA ALA A 72 7.76 -27.15 9.95
C ALA A 72 8.31 -26.55 8.64
N GLY A 73 9.61 -26.65 8.43
CA GLY A 73 10.28 -26.19 7.20
C GLY A 73 10.58 -24.69 7.15
N VAL A 74 10.09 -23.88 8.10
CA VAL A 74 10.48 -22.47 8.22
C VAL A 74 11.95 -22.38 8.65
N THR A 75 12.76 -21.69 7.87
CA THR A 75 14.22 -21.57 8.12
C THR A 75 14.70 -20.13 8.25
N ARG A 76 13.95 -19.18 7.72
CA ARG A 76 14.32 -17.75 7.70
C ARG A 76 13.91 -16.99 8.95
N LEU A 77 12.94 -17.52 9.69
CA LEU A 77 12.34 -16.90 10.87
C LEU A 77 12.42 -17.82 12.09
N ARG A 78 12.41 -17.24 13.26
CA ARG A 78 12.37 -17.93 14.56
C ARG A 78 11.54 -17.13 15.56
N PRO A 79 11.04 -17.76 16.63
CA PRO A 79 10.38 -17.04 17.72
C PRO A 79 11.26 -15.90 18.26
N GLY A 80 10.64 -14.74 18.48
CA GLY A 80 11.30 -13.50 18.90
C GLY A 80 11.75 -12.59 17.75
N ASP A 81 11.73 -13.04 16.50
CA ASP A 81 12.06 -12.19 15.37
C ASP A 81 10.99 -11.12 15.15
N HIS A 82 11.43 -9.89 14.95
CA HIS A 82 10.58 -8.77 14.53
C HIS A 82 10.38 -8.80 13.01
N VAL A 83 9.16 -8.59 12.56
CA VAL A 83 8.82 -8.63 11.14
C VAL A 83 7.87 -7.51 10.74
N ILE A 84 8.00 -7.09 9.49
CA ILE A 84 7.00 -6.32 8.76
C ILE A 84 6.31 -7.27 7.78
N CYS A 85 4.98 -7.25 7.74
CA CYS A 85 4.22 -8.07 6.81
C CYS A 85 4.07 -7.37 5.46
N SER A 86 4.42 -8.06 4.39
CA SER A 86 4.06 -7.66 3.03
C SER A 86 2.73 -8.30 2.65
N PHE A 87 1.79 -7.50 2.13
CA PHE A 87 0.54 -8.05 1.63
C PHE A 87 0.73 -8.91 0.36
N LEU A 88 1.90 -8.81 -0.28
CA LEU A 88 2.28 -9.66 -1.40
C LEU A 88 3.30 -10.70 -0.92
N PRO A 89 2.95 -11.99 -0.94
CA PRO A 89 3.89 -13.06 -0.64
C PRO A 89 4.89 -13.22 -1.78
N VAL A 90 6.13 -13.61 -1.46
CA VAL A 90 7.19 -13.83 -2.45
C VAL A 90 7.73 -15.26 -2.32
N CYS A 91 7.40 -16.14 -3.26
CA CYS A 91 7.89 -17.53 -3.25
C CYS A 91 9.35 -17.69 -3.67
N GLY A 92 9.93 -16.71 -4.37
CA GLY A 92 11.31 -16.72 -4.85
C GLY A 92 11.60 -17.56 -6.11
N HIS A 93 10.67 -18.41 -6.57
CA HIS A 93 10.94 -19.37 -7.64
C HIS A 93 9.92 -19.41 -8.79
N CYS A 94 8.76 -18.74 -8.68
CA CYS A 94 7.84 -18.65 -9.81
C CYS A 94 8.43 -17.77 -10.93
N ARG A 95 7.81 -17.79 -12.10
CA ARG A 95 8.25 -17.01 -13.26
C ARG A 95 8.49 -15.55 -12.92
N TRP A 96 7.58 -14.96 -12.16
CA TRP A 96 7.64 -13.53 -11.81
C TRP A 96 8.81 -13.22 -10.87
N CYS A 97 8.94 -14.00 -9.80
CA CYS A 97 10.07 -13.85 -8.87
C CYS A 97 11.42 -14.05 -9.58
N SER A 98 11.53 -15.08 -10.44
CA SER A 98 12.78 -15.39 -11.17
C SER A 98 13.17 -14.32 -12.20
N THR A 99 12.25 -13.44 -12.58
CA THR A 99 12.49 -12.35 -13.56
C THR A 99 12.52 -10.96 -12.91
N GLY A 100 12.61 -10.88 -11.57
CA GLY A 100 12.69 -9.61 -10.85
C GLY A 100 11.36 -8.85 -10.75
N LYS A 101 10.24 -9.56 -10.85
CA LYS A 101 8.88 -9.02 -10.70
C LYS A 101 8.13 -9.73 -9.58
N SER A 102 8.75 -9.83 -8.41
CA SER A 102 8.21 -10.56 -7.26
C SER A 102 6.92 -9.95 -6.71
N ASN A 103 6.66 -8.67 -6.96
CA ASN A 103 5.36 -8.05 -6.70
C ASN A 103 4.19 -8.69 -7.48
N LEU A 104 4.47 -9.50 -8.49
CA LEU A 104 3.49 -10.26 -9.28
C LEU A 104 3.56 -11.76 -8.99
N CYS A 105 4.10 -12.17 -7.84
CA CYS A 105 4.24 -13.57 -7.46
C CYS A 105 2.90 -14.32 -7.52
N ASP A 106 2.94 -15.54 -8.11
CA ASP A 106 1.73 -16.38 -8.27
C ASP A 106 1.07 -16.75 -6.94
N MET A 107 1.80 -16.74 -5.80
CA MET A 107 1.21 -16.93 -4.48
C MET A 107 0.20 -15.84 -4.09
N GLY A 108 0.26 -14.66 -4.73
CA GLY A 108 -0.69 -13.57 -4.52
C GLY A 108 -2.08 -13.81 -5.13
N MET A 109 -2.34 -14.91 -5.81
CA MET A 109 -3.64 -15.17 -6.44
C MET A 109 -4.78 -15.36 -5.43
N ALA A 110 -4.49 -15.76 -4.19
CA ALA A 110 -5.48 -15.98 -3.13
C ALA A 110 -5.68 -14.76 -2.20
N LEU A 111 -5.17 -13.58 -2.53
CA LEU A 111 -5.24 -12.38 -1.68
C LEU A 111 -6.65 -11.99 -1.26
N LEU A 112 -7.63 -12.12 -2.16
CA LEU A 112 -9.03 -11.80 -1.88
C LEU A 112 -9.82 -12.97 -1.26
N ASP A 113 -9.43 -14.22 -1.52
CA ASP A 113 -9.99 -15.38 -0.85
C ASP A 113 -9.54 -15.46 0.62
N GLY A 114 -8.33 -14.92 0.91
CA GLY A 114 -7.76 -14.86 2.23
C GLY A 114 -7.38 -16.21 2.83
N CYS A 115 -7.36 -17.29 2.04
CA CYS A 115 -6.83 -18.59 2.43
C CYS A 115 -5.30 -18.61 2.33
N LEU A 116 -4.64 -19.42 3.16
CA LEU A 116 -3.20 -19.60 3.05
C LEU A 116 -2.82 -20.44 1.81
N PRO A 117 -1.53 -20.53 1.43
CA PRO A 117 -1.12 -21.21 0.20
C PRO A 117 -1.54 -22.69 0.09
N ASP A 118 -1.90 -23.34 1.19
CA ASP A 118 -2.47 -24.70 1.22
C ASP A 118 -3.98 -24.75 0.89
N GLY A 119 -4.59 -23.58 0.59
CA GLY A 119 -6.02 -23.43 0.30
C GLY A 119 -6.93 -23.55 1.53
N THR A 120 -6.38 -23.49 2.76
CA THR A 120 -7.15 -23.58 4.00
C THR A 120 -7.02 -22.30 4.84
N TYR A 121 -7.90 -22.18 5.83
CA TYR A 121 -8.00 -21.03 6.71
C TYR A 121 -7.40 -21.36 8.08
N ARG A 122 -7.07 -20.32 8.87
CA ARG A 122 -6.57 -20.47 10.24
C ARG A 122 -7.44 -19.77 11.26
N PHE A 123 -8.31 -18.87 10.82
CA PHE A 123 -9.32 -18.26 11.68
C PHE A 123 -10.64 -19.02 11.57
N HIS A 124 -11.26 -19.33 12.70
CA HIS A 124 -12.52 -20.07 12.78
C HIS A 124 -13.42 -19.48 13.86
N GLY A 125 -14.74 -19.58 13.67
CA GLY A 125 -15.69 -19.14 14.67
C GLY A 125 -17.12 -19.51 14.28
N GLY A 126 -17.96 -19.95 15.24
CA GLY A 126 -19.36 -20.26 14.98
C GLY A 126 -19.61 -21.39 13.96
N GLY A 127 -18.60 -22.21 13.66
CA GLY A 127 -18.67 -23.25 12.62
C GLY A 127 -18.33 -22.74 11.20
N GLU A 128 -17.82 -21.52 11.06
CA GLU A 128 -17.40 -20.91 9.82
C GLU A 128 -15.89 -20.71 9.78
N ASP A 129 -15.33 -20.72 8.56
CA ASP A 129 -13.96 -20.37 8.27
C ASP A 129 -13.89 -18.89 7.83
N PHE A 130 -12.93 -18.15 8.40
CA PHE A 130 -12.68 -16.75 8.07
C PHE A 130 -11.39 -16.62 7.26
N GLY A 131 -11.45 -15.86 6.16
CA GLY A 131 -10.24 -15.43 5.45
C GLY A 131 -9.46 -14.39 6.25
N GLY A 132 -8.17 -14.23 5.96
CA GLY A 132 -7.41 -13.06 6.37
C GLY A 132 -7.18 -12.17 5.16
N MET A 133 -7.50 -10.88 5.19
CA MET A 133 -7.24 -9.99 4.07
C MET A 133 -5.77 -10.10 3.66
N CYS A 134 -5.53 -10.31 2.37
CA CYS A 134 -4.21 -10.53 1.80
C CYS A 134 -3.44 -11.69 2.46
N MET A 135 -4.15 -12.71 2.97
CA MET A 135 -3.58 -13.86 3.72
C MET A 135 -2.87 -13.44 5.02
N LEU A 136 -3.16 -12.24 5.54
CA LEU A 136 -2.54 -11.66 6.73
C LEU A 136 -3.57 -11.47 7.86
N GLY A 137 -4.68 -10.78 7.59
CA GLY A 137 -5.69 -10.47 8.61
C GLY A 137 -5.10 -9.64 9.76
N THR A 138 -4.44 -8.53 9.46
CA THR A 138 -3.68 -7.75 10.47
C THR A 138 -4.55 -7.03 11.48
N PHE A 139 -5.88 -6.96 11.27
CA PHE A 139 -6.82 -6.48 12.29
C PHE A 139 -7.19 -7.59 13.27
N SER A 140 -6.16 -8.25 13.78
CA SER A 140 -6.25 -9.25 14.85
C SER A 140 -5.03 -9.14 15.76
N GLU A 141 -5.16 -9.56 17.01
CA GLU A 141 -4.02 -9.57 17.95
C GLU A 141 -2.95 -10.56 17.50
N ARG A 142 -3.38 -11.70 16.95
CA ARG A 142 -2.52 -12.77 16.42
C ARG A 142 -3.09 -13.34 15.13
N ALA A 143 -2.21 -13.73 14.24
CA ALA A 143 -2.54 -14.46 13.01
C ALA A 143 -1.51 -15.54 12.71
N VAL A 144 -1.91 -16.51 11.92
CA VAL A 144 -0.98 -17.43 11.25
C VAL A 144 -0.88 -17.00 9.79
N ILE A 145 0.33 -16.76 9.34
CA ILE A 145 0.62 -16.26 8.00
C ILE A 145 1.71 -17.10 7.31
N SER A 146 1.83 -16.99 5.99
CA SER A 146 2.96 -17.60 5.27
C SER A 146 4.27 -16.90 5.64
N GLU A 147 5.38 -17.66 5.82
CA GLU A 147 6.73 -17.06 5.97
C GLU A 147 7.10 -16.17 4.77
N ASN A 148 6.49 -16.40 3.61
CA ASN A 148 6.72 -15.65 2.38
C ASN A 148 6.08 -14.25 2.37
N SER A 149 5.28 -13.92 3.38
CA SER A 149 4.73 -12.59 3.63
C SER A 149 5.44 -11.86 4.78
N ALA A 150 6.36 -12.49 5.49
CA ALA A 150 7.03 -11.93 6.67
C ALA A 150 8.47 -11.53 6.35
N VAL A 151 8.75 -10.24 6.37
CA VAL A 151 10.08 -9.66 6.15
C VAL A 151 10.71 -9.35 7.50
N LYS A 152 11.80 -10.05 7.83
CA LYS A 152 12.52 -9.84 9.08
C LYS A 152 13.19 -8.47 9.11
N VAL A 153 13.09 -7.81 10.26
CA VAL A 153 13.70 -6.52 10.53
C VAL A 153 14.42 -6.55 11.88
N ASP A 154 15.24 -5.55 12.15
CA ASP A 154 15.97 -5.47 13.40
C ASP A 154 15.05 -5.18 14.58
N ALA A 155 15.37 -5.76 15.75
CA ALA A 155 14.53 -5.71 16.94
C ALA A 155 14.47 -4.32 17.62
N ASP A 156 15.37 -3.41 17.28
CA ASP A 156 15.40 -2.04 17.79
C ASP A 156 14.47 -1.06 17.03
N LEU A 157 13.88 -1.53 15.93
CA LEU A 157 12.97 -0.69 15.13
C LEU A 157 11.61 -0.48 15.81
N PRO A 158 11.07 0.73 15.77
CA PRO A 158 9.74 1.02 16.29
C PRO A 158 8.67 0.43 15.36
N LEU A 159 8.14 -0.76 15.72
CA LEU A 159 7.18 -1.49 14.89
C LEU A 159 5.89 -0.70 14.61
N ASP A 160 5.51 0.21 15.50
CA ASP A 160 4.38 1.12 15.34
C ASP A 160 4.60 2.19 14.25
N LYS A 161 5.83 2.42 13.82
CA LYS A 161 6.18 3.34 12.73
C LYS A 161 6.43 2.59 11.44
N VAL A 162 7.31 1.58 11.51
CA VAL A 162 7.72 0.84 10.30
C VAL A 162 6.62 -0.07 9.74
N VAL A 163 5.50 -0.27 10.44
CA VAL A 163 4.32 -1.00 9.94
C VAL A 163 3.84 -0.46 8.59
N LEU A 164 3.97 0.84 8.34
CA LEU A 164 3.54 1.48 7.10
C LEU A 164 4.36 1.05 5.87
N VAL A 165 5.54 0.48 6.11
CA VAL A 165 6.40 -0.05 5.04
C VAL A 165 5.89 -1.41 4.50
N GLY A 166 4.82 -1.96 5.08
CA GLY A 166 4.15 -3.17 4.59
C GLY A 166 3.30 -2.97 3.32
N CYS A 167 2.82 -1.75 3.04
CA CYS A 167 1.95 -1.49 1.90
C CYS A 167 2.07 -0.04 1.36
N GLY A 168 1.51 0.95 2.06
CA GLY A 168 1.31 2.29 1.51
C GLY A 168 2.60 3.02 1.16
N VAL A 169 3.63 2.86 1.99
CA VAL A 169 4.94 3.50 1.76
C VAL A 169 5.63 2.94 0.51
N PRO A 170 5.89 1.61 0.39
CA PRO A 170 6.52 1.07 -0.82
C PRO A 170 5.68 1.25 -2.06
N THR A 171 4.34 1.24 -1.95
CA THR A 171 3.45 1.47 -3.08
C THR A 171 3.65 2.87 -3.67
N GLY A 172 3.66 3.91 -2.84
CA GLY A 172 3.88 5.28 -3.31
C GLY A 172 5.31 5.54 -3.74
N PHE A 173 6.27 5.24 -2.89
CA PHE A 173 7.70 5.42 -3.14
C PHE A 173 8.14 4.68 -4.41
N GLY A 174 7.78 3.40 -4.53
CA GLY A 174 8.12 2.58 -5.69
C GLY A 174 7.44 3.05 -6.97
N SER A 175 6.23 3.63 -6.88
CA SER A 175 5.58 4.22 -8.06
C SER A 175 6.41 5.34 -8.66
N ALA A 176 7.11 6.13 -7.86
CA ALA A 176 8.03 7.15 -8.34
C ALA A 176 9.38 6.55 -8.76
N VAL A 177 9.99 5.70 -7.93
CA VAL A 177 11.36 5.23 -8.12
C VAL A 177 11.45 4.11 -9.15
N HIS A 178 10.56 3.11 -9.07
CA HIS A 178 10.62 1.92 -9.94
C HIS A 178 9.71 2.07 -11.16
N ALA A 179 8.40 2.33 -10.94
CA ALA A 179 7.43 2.35 -12.04
C ALA A 179 7.61 3.56 -12.96
N ALA A 180 7.71 4.77 -12.41
CA ALA A 180 7.99 5.98 -13.18
C ALA A 180 9.46 6.08 -13.61
N ALA A 181 10.37 5.36 -12.93
CA ALA A 181 11.81 5.47 -13.14
C ALA A 181 12.26 6.94 -13.13
N THR A 182 11.98 7.61 -12.01
CA THR A 182 12.32 9.02 -11.82
C THR A 182 13.82 9.22 -11.92
N GLU A 183 14.24 10.22 -12.69
CA GLU A 183 15.64 10.60 -12.87
C GLU A 183 15.92 12.00 -12.28
N PRO A 184 17.17 12.29 -11.86
CA PRO A 184 17.55 13.62 -11.43
C PRO A 184 17.23 14.68 -12.49
N GLY A 185 16.49 15.72 -12.07
CA GLY A 185 16.08 16.81 -12.95
C GLY A 185 14.69 16.68 -13.54
N ASP A 186 14.01 15.54 -13.39
CA ASP A 186 12.64 15.32 -13.87
C ASP A 186 11.63 16.31 -13.26
N THR A 187 10.58 16.60 -14.01
CA THR A 187 9.33 17.23 -13.55
C THR A 187 8.27 16.15 -13.41
N ILE A 188 7.73 15.96 -12.20
CA ILE A 188 6.77 14.91 -11.88
C ILE A 188 5.49 15.50 -11.34
N ALA A 189 4.34 15.09 -11.90
CA ALA A 189 3.01 15.45 -11.44
C ALA A 189 2.39 14.27 -10.69
N ILE A 190 1.91 14.49 -9.44
CA ILE A 190 1.32 13.44 -8.59
C ILE A 190 -0.13 13.83 -8.30
N TYR A 191 -1.07 13.03 -8.82
CA TYR A 191 -2.50 13.25 -8.71
C TYR A 191 -3.07 12.44 -7.54
N GLY A 192 -3.55 13.14 -6.50
CA GLY A 192 -4.05 12.58 -5.26
C GLY A 192 -2.96 12.42 -4.19
N ILE A 193 -3.03 13.22 -3.13
CA ILE A 193 -2.06 13.25 -2.03
C ILE A 193 -2.66 12.57 -0.78
N GLY A 194 -3.05 11.31 -0.96
CA GLY A 194 -3.38 10.40 0.14
C GLY A 194 -2.14 9.69 0.66
N GLY A 195 -2.34 8.61 1.44
CA GLY A 195 -1.25 7.81 2.01
C GLY A 195 -0.26 7.24 0.99
N ILE A 196 -0.71 6.96 -0.25
CA ILE A 196 0.16 6.52 -1.36
C ILE A 196 0.83 7.73 -2.01
N GLY A 197 0.07 8.78 -2.34
CA GLY A 197 0.57 9.94 -3.06
C GLY A 197 1.66 10.71 -2.32
N ILE A 198 1.53 10.84 -1.00
CA ILE A 198 2.55 11.51 -0.18
C ILE A 198 3.87 10.73 -0.18
N ASN A 199 3.82 9.40 -0.26
CA ASN A 199 5.02 8.57 -0.40
C ASN A 199 5.58 8.57 -1.83
N ALA A 200 4.74 8.79 -2.86
CA ALA A 200 5.21 9.07 -4.21
C ALA A 200 5.96 10.42 -4.28
N VAL A 201 5.52 11.42 -3.51
CA VAL A 201 6.25 12.70 -3.33
C VAL A 201 7.63 12.45 -2.72
N GLN A 202 7.72 11.70 -1.62
CA GLN A 202 9.01 11.34 -1.00
C GLN A 202 9.92 10.60 -1.99
N GLY A 203 9.38 9.59 -2.68
CA GLY A 203 10.14 8.82 -3.67
C GLY A 203 10.67 9.68 -4.81
N ALA A 204 9.85 10.59 -5.36
CA ALA A 204 10.25 11.50 -6.42
C ALA A 204 11.34 12.49 -5.96
N ALA A 205 11.19 13.06 -4.77
CA ALA A 205 12.16 13.97 -4.19
C ALA A 205 13.50 13.28 -3.93
N LEU A 206 13.50 12.09 -3.31
CA LEU A 206 14.71 11.30 -3.05
C LEU A 206 15.40 10.81 -4.32
N ALA A 207 14.63 10.55 -5.39
CA ALA A 207 15.19 10.21 -6.70
C ALA A 207 15.83 11.41 -7.43
N GLY A 208 15.70 12.63 -6.87
CA GLY A 208 16.32 13.84 -7.41
C GLY A 208 15.48 14.59 -8.45
N ALA A 209 14.16 14.38 -8.48
CA ALA A 209 13.28 15.17 -9.31
C ALA A 209 13.46 16.67 -9.01
N ARG A 210 13.53 17.49 -10.06
CA ARG A 210 13.67 18.94 -9.93
C ARG A 210 12.37 19.60 -9.49
N ASN A 211 11.25 19.15 -10.08
CA ASN A 211 9.94 19.66 -9.76
C ASN A 211 9.05 18.47 -9.35
N VAL A 212 8.56 18.49 -8.12
CA VAL A 212 7.58 17.54 -7.60
C VAL A 212 6.30 18.32 -7.34
N ILE A 213 5.29 18.09 -8.18
CA ILE A 213 4.03 18.86 -8.19
C ILE A 213 2.94 17.99 -7.57
N ALA A 214 2.47 18.38 -6.38
CA ALA A 214 1.40 17.72 -5.66
C ALA A 214 0.05 18.27 -6.09
N ILE A 215 -0.88 17.42 -6.53
CA ILE A 215 -2.21 17.83 -7.02
C ILE A 215 -3.28 17.16 -6.16
N ASP A 216 -4.00 17.95 -5.36
CA ASP A 216 -5.09 17.45 -4.50
C ASP A 216 -6.06 18.59 -4.20
N PRO A 217 -7.39 18.35 -4.20
CA PRO A 217 -8.38 19.40 -3.90
C PRO A 217 -8.30 19.89 -2.44
N LEU A 218 -7.82 19.08 -1.51
CA LEU A 218 -7.76 19.41 -0.09
C LEU A 218 -6.49 20.19 0.26
N ALA A 219 -6.64 21.41 0.79
CA ALA A 219 -5.52 22.28 1.13
C ALA A 219 -4.56 21.66 2.16
N ASN A 220 -5.11 21.02 3.20
CA ASN A 220 -4.30 20.36 4.23
C ASN A 220 -3.38 19.26 3.67
N LYS A 221 -3.81 18.54 2.63
CA LYS A 221 -2.98 17.53 1.96
C LYS A 221 -1.88 18.16 1.12
N ARG A 222 -2.19 19.27 0.43
CA ARG A 222 -1.18 20.02 -0.32
C ARG A 222 -0.10 20.61 0.60
N GLU A 223 -0.51 21.20 1.73
CA GLU A 223 0.40 21.71 2.75
C GLU A 223 1.27 20.60 3.34
N ALA A 224 0.68 19.44 3.65
CA ALA A 224 1.45 18.29 4.10
C ALA A 224 2.49 17.85 3.07
N ALA A 225 2.16 17.82 1.78
CA ALA A 225 3.07 17.38 0.71
C ALA A 225 4.40 18.16 0.69
N GLU A 226 4.38 19.44 1.03
CA GLU A 226 5.60 20.28 1.09
C GLU A 226 6.59 19.74 2.11
N GLN A 227 6.11 19.24 3.25
CA GLN A 227 6.96 18.65 4.30
C GLN A 227 7.63 17.35 3.84
N PHE A 228 7.06 16.68 2.84
CA PHE A 228 7.54 15.43 2.28
C PHE A 228 8.32 15.60 0.96
N GLY A 229 8.55 16.84 0.51
CA GLY A 229 9.43 17.14 -0.62
C GLY A 229 8.72 17.62 -1.88
N ALA A 230 7.41 17.93 -1.83
CA ALA A 230 6.77 18.62 -2.94
C ALA A 230 7.36 20.03 -3.09
N THR A 231 7.72 20.39 -4.31
CA THR A 231 8.25 21.72 -4.63
C THR A 231 7.15 22.71 -5.01
N HIS A 232 5.99 22.18 -5.44
CA HIS A 232 4.83 22.93 -5.86
C HIS A 232 3.57 22.14 -5.50
N SER A 233 2.45 22.86 -5.35
CA SER A 233 1.15 22.24 -5.16
C SER A 233 0.06 22.96 -5.96
N CYS A 234 -0.94 22.20 -6.43
CA CYS A 234 -2.08 22.70 -7.19
C CYS A 234 -3.36 22.08 -6.67
N GLU A 235 -4.47 22.83 -6.72
CA GLU A 235 -5.78 22.36 -6.33
C GLU A 235 -6.43 21.49 -7.42
N THR A 236 -6.24 21.87 -8.68
CA THR A 236 -6.88 21.24 -9.84
C THR A 236 -5.88 20.81 -10.90
N ALA A 237 -6.31 19.93 -11.79
CA ALA A 237 -5.50 19.46 -12.91
C ALA A 237 -5.19 20.60 -13.90
N GLU A 238 -6.11 21.56 -14.09
CA GLU A 238 -5.90 22.72 -14.98
C GLU A 238 -4.79 23.62 -14.45
N GLN A 239 -4.82 23.94 -13.15
CA GLN A 239 -3.74 24.71 -12.51
C GLN A 239 -2.39 23.99 -12.63
N ALA A 240 -2.37 22.66 -12.46
CA ALA A 240 -1.18 21.87 -12.64
C ALA A 240 -0.67 21.90 -14.08
N GLN A 241 -1.56 21.82 -15.08
CA GLN A 241 -1.21 21.91 -16.50
C GLN A 241 -0.58 23.27 -16.85
N GLU A 242 -1.13 24.36 -16.34
CA GLU A 242 -0.55 25.71 -16.51
C GLU A 242 0.83 25.82 -15.88
N LEU A 243 0.98 25.36 -14.65
CA LEU A 243 2.23 25.36 -13.93
C LEU A 243 3.30 24.52 -14.64
N ILE A 244 2.96 23.28 -15.04
CA ILE A 244 3.84 22.39 -15.80
C ILE A 244 4.30 23.09 -17.09
N THR A 245 3.38 23.71 -17.81
CA THR A 245 3.71 24.44 -19.04
C THR A 245 4.73 25.55 -18.78
N GLN A 246 4.58 26.30 -17.69
CA GLN A 246 5.53 27.36 -17.30
C GLN A 246 6.89 26.78 -16.90
N LEU A 247 6.93 25.81 -16.00
CA LEU A 247 8.16 25.21 -15.48
C LEU A 247 8.98 24.51 -16.56
N THR A 248 8.30 23.88 -17.53
CA THR A 248 8.94 23.10 -18.60
C THR A 248 9.04 23.85 -19.93
N ARG A 249 8.66 25.13 -19.98
CA ARG A 249 8.63 25.94 -21.20
C ARG A 249 7.82 25.31 -22.34
N GLY A 250 6.69 24.71 -21.99
CA GLY A 250 5.78 24.09 -22.94
C GLY A 250 6.11 22.64 -23.32
N VAL A 251 7.16 22.04 -22.73
CA VAL A 251 7.55 20.64 -23.03
C VAL A 251 6.59 19.63 -22.40
N GLY A 252 6.12 19.87 -21.19
CA GLY A 252 5.31 18.96 -20.38
C GLY A 252 6.12 18.23 -19.30
N ALA A 253 5.44 17.59 -18.36
CA ALA A 253 6.06 16.81 -17.29
C ALA A 253 6.75 15.54 -17.82
N ASP A 254 7.84 15.13 -17.21
CA ASP A 254 8.53 13.88 -17.56
C ASP A 254 7.68 12.66 -17.18
N LYS A 255 7.06 12.71 -16.03
CA LYS A 255 6.24 11.64 -15.47
C LYS A 255 4.98 12.19 -14.81
N ALA A 256 3.94 11.37 -14.77
CA ALA A 256 2.76 11.60 -13.94
C ALA A 256 2.42 10.33 -13.17
N ILE A 257 1.99 10.46 -11.91
CA ILE A 257 1.63 9.34 -11.03
C ILE A 257 0.20 9.58 -10.53
N VAL A 258 -0.69 8.61 -10.74
CA VAL A 258 -2.10 8.67 -10.34
C VAL A 258 -2.31 7.80 -9.11
N THR A 259 -2.57 8.44 -7.97
CA THR A 259 -2.71 7.82 -6.64
C THR A 259 -4.01 8.21 -5.94
N VAL A 260 -4.99 8.67 -6.70
CA VAL A 260 -6.34 8.98 -6.19
C VAL A 260 -7.02 7.74 -5.62
N GLY A 261 -7.95 7.91 -4.69
CA GLY A 261 -8.69 6.80 -4.07
C GLY A 261 -9.43 5.96 -5.11
N ILE A 262 -10.18 6.60 -6.01
CA ILE A 262 -10.85 5.93 -7.14
C ILE A 262 -10.35 6.53 -8.45
N VAL A 263 -9.70 5.70 -9.27
CA VAL A 263 -9.20 6.09 -10.59
C VAL A 263 -10.36 6.25 -11.57
N THR A 264 -10.47 7.44 -12.15
CA THR A 264 -11.43 7.73 -13.22
C THR A 264 -10.71 7.91 -14.56
N SER A 265 -11.43 7.76 -15.68
CA SER A 265 -10.89 8.06 -17.00
C SER A 265 -10.36 9.49 -17.09
N GLU A 266 -11.07 10.44 -16.51
CA GLU A 266 -10.72 11.86 -16.50
C GLU A 266 -9.35 12.13 -15.85
N VAL A 267 -9.09 11.59 -14.66
CA VAL A 267 -7.80 11.82 -13.98
C VAL A 267 -6.64 11.20 -14.75
N VAL A 268 -6.85 10.03 -15.39
CA VAL A 268 -5.81 9.41 -16.23
C VAL A 268 -5.58 10.23 -17.50
N THR A 269 -6.64 10.76 -18.11
CA THR A 269 -6.55 11.65 -19.28
C THR A 269 -5.78 12.93 -18.93
N ASN A 270 -6.11 13.58 -17.81
CA ASN A 270 -5.40 14.77 -17.34
C ASN A 270 -3.90 14.49 -17.10
N ALA A 271 -3.58 13.37 -16.47
CA ALA A 271 -2.20 12.93 -16.27
C ALA A 271 -1.48 12.65 -17.61
N PHE A 272 -2.19 12.05 -18.57
CA PHE A 272 -1.65 11.73 -19.88
C PHE A 272 -1.40 12.99 -20.73
N ASP A 273 -2.25 13.99 -20.63
CA ASP A 273 -2.10 15.24 -21.36
C ASP A 273 -0.96 16.09 -20.77
N ALA A 274 -0.76 16.03 -19.46
CA ALA A 274 0.29 16.77 -18.77
C ALA A 274 1.71 16.31 -19.09
N ILE A 275 1.90 15.03 -19.50
CA ILE A 275 3.25 14.51 -19.77
C ILE A 275 3.76 14.88 -21.18
N ARG A 276 5.08 15.04 -21.30
CA ARG A 276 5.78 15.30 -22.56
C ARG A 276 5.74 14.11 -23.54
N LYS A 277 6.24 14.31 -24.73
CA LYS A 277 6.59 13.22 -25.66
C LYS A 277 7.57 12.26 -24.99
N GLY A 278 7.35 10.95 -25.13
CA GLY A 278 8.14 9.91 -24.47
C GLY A 278 7.92 9.82 -22.95
N GLY A 279 7.01 10.62 -22.39
CA GLY A 279 6.69 10.61 -20.96
C GLY A 279 5.90 9.37 -20.53
N THR A 280 5.80 9.16 -19.22
CA THR A 280 5.11 7.99 -18.64
C THR A 280 4.08 8.41 -17.60
N VAL A 281 2.87 7.85 -17.71
CA VAL A 281 1.85 7.87 -16.64
C VAL A 281 1.91 6.55 -15.89
N VAL A 282 2.02 6.62 -14.58
CA VAL A 282 1.90 5.46 -13.67
C VAL A 282 0.54 5.52 -12.98
N VAL A 283 -0.24 4.45 -13.09
CA VAL A 283 -1.54 4.32 -12.43
C VAL A 283 -1.38 3.34 -11.26
N THR A 284 -1.57 3.85 -10.04
CA THR A 284 -1.37 3.09 -8.80
C THR A 284 -2.65 2.97 -7.98
N GLY A 285 -3.56 3.95 -8.10
CA GLY A 285 -4.88 3.89 -7.49
C GLY A 285 -5.74 2.76 -8.07
N LEU A 286 -6.73 2.30 -7.30
CA LEU A 286 -7.70 1.31 -7.78
C LEU A 286 -8.81 1.98 -8.58
N ALA A 287 -9.32 1.30 -9.60
CA ALA A 287 -10.49 1.73 -10.37
C ALA A 287 -11.72 0.98 -9.86
N ASP A 288 -12.89 1.62 -10.01
CA ASP A 288 -14.18 0.96 -9.83
C ASP A 288 -14.29 -0.23 -10.82
N PRO A 289 -14.44 -1.48 -10.35
CA PRO A 289 -14.48 -2.66 -11.22
C PRO A 289 -15.65 -2.66 -12.20
N ALA A 290 -16.69 -1.85 -11.95
CA ALA A 290 -17.81 -1.67 -12.88
C ALA A 290 -17.45 -0.70 -14.04
N LYS A 291 -16.40 0.10 -13.90
CA LYS A 291 -15.92 1.06 -14.91
C LYS A 291 -14.65 0.51 -15.56
N THR A 292 -14.80 -0.08 -16.74
CA THR A 292 -13.73 -0.85 -17.40
C THR A 292 -12.95 -0.07 -18.46
N THR A 293 -13.20 1.23 -18.63
CA THR A 293 -12.60 2.01 -19.71
C THR A 293 -11.75 3.17 -19.19
N ILE A 294 -10.61 3.37 -19.86
CA ILE A 294 -9.83 4.61 -19.83
C ILE A 294 -9.81 5.15 -21.26
N GLU A 295 -10.29 6.37 -21.46
CA GLU A 295 -10.38 6.99 -22.78
C GLU A 295 -9.15 7.85 -23.06
N LEU A 296 -8.42 7.52 -24.12
CA LEU A 296 -7.19 8.21 -24.51
C LEU A 296 -7.10 8.33 -26.02
N SER A 297 -6.40 9.38 -26.50
CA SER A 297 -6.09 9.52 -27.90
C SER A 297 -5.04 8.49 -28.35
N GLY A 298 -5.45 7.46 -29.10
CA GLY A 298 -4.52 6.48 -29.66
C GLY A 298 -3.49 7.11 -30.60
N ALA A 299 -3.85 8.16 -31.32
CA ALA A 299 -2.91 8.89 -32.17
C ALA A 299 -1.81 9.57 -31.36
N ILE A 300 -2.15 10.26 -30.27
CA ILE A 300 -1.19 10.92 -29.38
C ILE A 300 -0.31 9.88 -28.68
N LEU A 301 -0.90 8.78 -28.21
CA LEU A 301 -0.16 7.68 -27.61
C LEU A 301 0.97 7.20 -28.55
N THR A 302 0.64 6.93 -29.82
CA THR A 302 1.58 6.41 -30.80
C THR A 302 2.56 7.47 -31.29
N LEU A 303 2.07 8.65 -31.75
CA LEU A 303 2.91 9.67 -32.39
C LEU A 303 3.85 10.37 -31.42
N PHE A 304 3.49 10.40 -30.14
CA PHE A 304 4.31 11.01 -29.09
C PHE A 304 5.02 9.98 -28.22
N GLU A 305 4.92 8.67 -28.52
CA GLU A 305 5.54 7.58 -27.76
C GLU A 305 5.26 7.66 -26.26
N LYS A 306 4.09 8.18 -25.88
CA LYS A 306 3.69 8.23 -24.46
C LYS A 306 3.41 6.82 -23.93
N ARG A 307 3.59 6.63 -22.63
CA ARG A 307 3.41 5.35 -21.96
C ARG A 307 2.39 5.46 -20.85
N ILE A 308 1.63 4.37 -20.62
CA ILE A 308 0.78 4.18 -19.44
C ILE A 308 1.12 2.83 -18.84
N GLN A 309 1.35 2.82 -17.54
CA GLN A 309 1.77 1.64 -16.81
C GLN A 309 1.00 1.52 -15.49
N GLY A 310 0.45 0.34 -15.22
CA GLY A 310 -0.06 -0.01 -13.89
C GLY A 310 1.08 -0.29 -12.91
N SER A 311 0.87 -0.03 -11.63
CA SER A 311 1.85 -0.29 -10.57
C SER A 311 1.19 -0.94 -9.36
N LEU A 312 1.57 -2.16 -9.05
CA LEU A 312 1.21 -2.90 -7.84
C LEU A 312 2.41 -2.91 -6.90
N PHE A 313 2.23 -2.50 -5.64
CA PHE A 313 3.31 -2.38 -4.64
C PHE A 313 4.47 -1.49 -5.15
N GLY A 314 4.15 -0.44 -5.89
CA GLY A 314 5.17 0.42 -6.50
C GLY A 314 6.07 -0.28 -7.52
N SER A 315 5.66 -1.43 -8.07
CA SER A 315 6.46 -2.29 -8.95
C SER A 315 7.77 -2.80 -8.32
N GLY A 316 7.86 -2.80 -6.98
CA GLY A 316 9.03 -3.19 -6.21
C GLY A 316 9.02 -4.66 -5.77
N ASP A 317 10.14 -5.09 -5.16
CA ASP A 317 10.29 -6.39 -4.51
C ASP A 317 10.16 -6.22 -2.99
N PRO A 318 9.14 -6.83 -2.33
CA PRO A 318 8.94 -6.66 -0.88
C PRO A 318 10.18 -7.02 -0.05
N PHE A 319 10.88 -8.09 -0.40
CA PHE A 319 12.05 -8.55 0.35
C PHE A 319 13.33 -7.74 0.11
N HIS A 320 13.36 -6.94 -0.94
CA HIS A 320 14.41 -5.98 -1.23
C HIS A 320 14.05 -4.58 -0.72
N ASP A 321 12.82 -4.12 -1.01
CA ASP A 321 12.46 -2.72 -0.80
C ASP A 321 12.07 -2.41 0.66
N ILE A 322 11.45 -3.34 1.38
CA ILE A 322 11.11 -3.14 2.80
C ILE A 322 12.39 -2.88 3.62
N PRO A 323 13.43 -3.75 3.58
CA PRO A 323 14.68 -3.46 4.28
C PRO A 323 15.34 -2.14 3.86
N ARG A 324 15.35 -1.84 2.54
CA ARG A 324 15.90 -0.59 2.02
C ARG A 324 15.17 0.64 2.55
N MET A 325 13.85 0.62 2.62
CA MET A 325 13.06 1.73 3.16
C MET A 325 13.27 1.91 4.65
N VAL A 326 13.44 0.82 5.40
CA VAL A 326 13.83 0.87 6.81
C VAL A 326 15.18 1.55 7.00
N GLU A 327 16.17 1.27 6.15
CA GLU A 327 17.47 1.96 6.19
C GLU A 327 17.35 3.44 5.84
N LEU A 328 16.52 3.81 4.86
CA LEU A 328 16.23 5.21 4.54
C LEU A 328 15.55 5.93 5.72
N TYR A 329 14.64 5.25 6.41
CA TYR A 329 14.03 5.78 7.63
C TYR A 329 15.04 6.00 8.75
N ARG A 330 15.94 5.03 9.01
CA ARG A 330 17.04 5.17 9.98
C ARG A 330 17.98 6.32 9.65
N ALA A 331 18.24 6.54 8.37
CA ALA A 331 19.07 7.66 7.91
C ALA A 331 18.37 9.03 8.04
N GLY A 332 17.05 9.04 8.29
CA GLY A 332 16.24 10.27 8.32
C GLY A 332 15.85 10.78 6.93
N ASP A 333 16.12 10.01 5.89
CA ASP A 333 15.78 10.36 4.50
C ASP A 333 14.32 10.05 4.16
N LEU A 334 13.74 8.99 4.75
CA LEU A 334 12.33 8.62 4.61
C LEU A 334 11.57 8.95 5.90
N LYS A 335 10.54 9.76 5.80
CA LYS A 335 9.71 10.17 6.92
C LYS A 335 8.57 9.18 7.12
N LEU A 336 8.51 8.54 8.27
CA LEU A 336 7.41 7.63 8.67
C LEU A 336 6.65 8.19 9.88
N ASP A 337 7.34 8.80 10.84
CA ASP A 337 6.73 9.34 12.06
C ASP A 337 5.68 10.41 11.71
N GLU A 338 6.02 11.30 10.78
CA GLU A 338 5.17 12.40 10.34
C GLU A 338 3.95 11.93 9.53
N LEU A 339 3.99 10.70 8.99
CA LEU A 339 2.83 10.11 8.32
C LEU A 339 1.73 9.73 9.32
N ILE A 340 2.10 9.26 10.52
CA ILE A 340 1.15 8.75 11.52
C ILE A 340 0.54 9.92 12.27
N THR A 341 -0.66 10.30 11.90
CA THR A 341 -1.37 11.44 12.50
C THR A 341 -2.43 11.01 13.51
N ALA A 342 -2.77 9.72 13.56
CA ALA A 342 -3.73 9.18 14.52
C ALA A 342 -3.42 7.72 14.85
N THR A 343 -3.71 7.32 16.11
CA THR A 343 -3.62 5.92 16.55
C THR A 343 -4.92 5.49 17.21
N TYR A 344 -5.26 4.21 17.08
CA TYR A 344 -6.52 3.64 17.54
C TYR A 344 -6.28 2.28 18.20
N PRO A 345 -7.05 1.90 19.25
CA PRO A 345 -7.17 0.51 19.63
C PRO A 345 -8.01 -0.26 18.58
N LEU A 346 -7.90 -1.59 18.55
CA LEU A 346 -8.64 -2.42 17.60
C LEU A 346 -10.16 -2.17 17.62
N ASP A 347 -10.73 -1.94 18.80
CA ASP A 347 -12.16 -1.68 18.99
C ASP A 347 -12.64 -0.38 18.32
N GLN A 348 -11.72 0.50 17.94
CA GLN A 348 -12.01 1.76 17.24
C GLN A 348 -11.68 1.72 15.74
N VAL A 349 -11.52 0.53 15.15
CA VAL A 349 -11.20 0.38 13.72
C VAL A 349 -12.18 1.15 12.83
N ASN A 350 -13.48 1.10 13.10
CA ASN A 350 -14.49 1.83 12.33
C ASN A 350 -14.37 3.35 12.47
N GLN A 351 -14.00 3.86 13.66
CA GLN A 351 -13.70 5.28 13.85
C GLN A 351 -12.48 5.70 13.03
N GLY A 352 -11.44 4.85 13.00
CA GLY A 352 -10.25 5.09 12.18
C GLY A 352 -10.57 5.23 10.70
N TYR A 353 -11.48 4.41 10.17
CA TYR A 353 -11.96 4.52 8.78
C TYR A 353 -12.82 5.76 8.56
N GLN A 354 -13.68 6.13 9.52
CA GLN A 354 -14.44 7.37 9.40
C GLN A 354 -13.51 8.59 9.33
N ASP A 355 -12.48 8.64 10.17
CA ASP A 355 -11.50 9.73 10.16
C ASP A 355 -10.64 9.77 8.89
N LEU A 356 -10.36 8.59 8.29
CA LEU A 356 -9.69 8.48 7.00
C LEU A 356 -10.58 9.06 5.88
N LEU A 357 -11.86 8.70 5.84
CA LEU A 357 -12.83 9.18 4.85
C LEU A 357 -13.09 10.69 4.98
N ASP A 358 -13.13 11.19 6.20
CA ASP A 358 -13.27 12.63 6.49
C ASP A 358 -11.97 13.42 6.18
N GLY A 359 -10.89 12.75 5.78
CA GLY A 359 -9.61 13.39 5.48
C GLY A 359 -8.90 13.99 6.68
N LYS A 360 -9.25 13.54 7.91
CA LYS A 360 -8.69 14.05 9.16
C LYS A 360 -7.27 13.56 9.44
N ASN A 361 -6.89 12.41 8.88
CA ASN A 361 -5.57 11.84 9.06
C ASN A 361 -4.87 11.60 7.70
N ILE A 362 -3.53 11.57 7.72
CA ILE A 362 -2.72 11.10 6.60
C ILE A 362 -2.67 9.57 6.67
N ARG A 363 -2.23 9.03 7.83
CA ARG A 363 -2.25 7.60 8.14
C ARG A 363 -2.72 7.38 9.57
N GLY A 364 -3.64 6.45 9.72
CA GLY A 364 -4.05 5.90 10.99
C GLY A 364 -3.36 4.56 11.25
N VAL A 365 -3.05 4.26 12.51
CA VAL A 365 -2.43 3.00 12.93
C VAL A 365 -3.20 2.42 14.11
N ILE A 366 -3.56 1.16 14.03
CA ILE A 366 -4.05 0.37 15.16
C ILE A 366 -2.84 -0.06 15.99
N LEU A 367 -2.89 0.17 17.30
CA LEU A 367 -1.89 -0.31 18.24
C LEU A 367 -2.49 -1.43 19.09
N TYR A 368 -1.75 -2.50 19.23
CA TYR A 368 -2.11 -3.63 20.09
C TYR A 368 -1.41 -3.52 21.44
N ASP A 369 -2.12 -3.82 22.51
CA ASP A 369 -1.56 -3.82 23.85
C ASP A 369 -0.38 -4.79 23.93
N SER A 370 0.72 -4.33 24.54
CA SER A 370 1.84 -5.20 24.88
C SER A 370 1.36 -6.17 25.98
N ALA A 371 1.16 -7.45 25.62
CA ALA A 371 0.84 -8.47 26.63
C ALA A 371 2.08 -8.83 27.44
#